data_6f11a6c1f3ed3bf49735ad20b8c5ad90
#
_entry.id   6f11a6c1f3ed3bf49735ad20b8c5ad90
#
_cell.length_a   1.000
_cell.length_b   1.000
_cell.length_c   1.000
_cell.angle_alpha   90.00
_cell.angle_beta   90.00
_cell.angle_gamma   90.00
#
_symmetry.space_group_name_H-M   'P 1'
#
loop_
_entity.id
_entity.type
_entity.pdbx_description
1 polymer ?
#
loop_
_entity_poly.entity_id
_entity_poly.type
_entity_poly.pdbx_seq_one_letter_code
_entity_poly.pdbx_strand_id
1 'polypeptide(L)'
;MFELKESKKIELLDVNAQVYKHSKFNTQHIHLDADNDEKVFMVAFRTIPEDSTGVAHILEHTSLCGSAKYPVRDPFFMMIRRSLNSFMNAFTSSDWTAYPFATQNNKDFKNLLDVYVDSAFFPRLDPLDFSQEGHRLEIDSEDKLEIKGVVFNEMKGAMSSPTDQLWHGISKHLFEETTYHHNSGCLLYTSPSPRDKRQSRMPSSA
;
A
#
# COMPACT_ATOMS: atom_id res chain seq x y z
N MET A 1 -4.25 0.87 27.46
CA MET A 1 -5.33 1.88 27.29
C MET A 1 -4.74 3.06 26.56
N PHE A 2 -5.50 3.77 25.71
CA PHE A 2 -5.04 5.02 25.10
C PHE A 2 -5.22 6.18 26.06
N GLU A 3 -4.22 7.03 26.17
CA GLU A 3 -4.19 8.22 27.01
C GLU A 3 -3.99 9.45 26.13
N LEU A 4 -4.77 10.50 26.37
CA LEU A 4 -4.60 11.80 25.71
C LEU A 4 -3.25 12.41 26.09
N LYS A 5 -2.43 12.73 25.13
CA LYS A 5 -1.10 13.35 25.33
C LYS A 5 -1.06 14.80 24.90
N GLU A 6 -1.79 15.15 23.86
CA GLU A 6 -1.84 16.51 23.33
C GLU A 6 -3.22 16.80 22.73
N SER A 7 -3.68 18.02 22.87
CA SER A 7 -4.86 18.55 22.17
C SER A 7 -4.56 19.95 21.68
N LYS A 8 -4.81 20.21 20.39
CA LYS A 8 -4.48 21.48 19.75
C LYS A 8 -5.55 21.86 18.73
N LYS A 9 -6.08 23.07 18.86
CA LYS A 9 -6.93 23.68 17.83
C LYS A 9 -6.08 24.12 16.64
N ILE A 10 -6.49 23.72 15.45
CA ILE A 10 -5.91 24.13 14.16
C ILE A 10 -6.89 25.11 13.53
N GLU A 11 -6.69 26.40 13.81
CA GLU A 11 -7.62 27.46 13.43
C GLU A 11 -7.91 27.51 11.92
N LEU A 12 -6.87 27.33 11.10
CA LEU A 12 -7.01 27.37 9.63
C LEU A 12 -8.00 26.32 9.08
N LEU A 13 -8.09 25.18 9.75
CA LEU A 13 -8.94 24.07 9.32
C LEU A 13 -10.21 23.92 10.16
N ASP A 14 -10.33 24.73 11.21
CA ASP A 14 -11.37 24.62 12.25
C ASP A 14 -11.48 23.21 12.85
N VAL A 15 -10.36 22.56 13.08
CA VAL A 15 -10.25 21.20 13.61
C VAL A 15 -9.57 21.20 14.95
N ASN A 16 -10.07 20.40 15.91
CA ASN A 16 -9.36 20.10 17.13
C ASN A 16 -8.63 18.76 17.00
N ALA A 17 -7.30 18.81 16.89
CA ALA A 17 -6.44 17.63 16.78
C ALA A 17 -6.08 17.10 18.17
N GLN A 18 -6.36 15.83 18.42
CA GLN A 18 -6.10 15.15 19.68
C GLN A 18 -5.17 13.97 19.43
N VAL A 19 -4.05 13.92 20.13
CA VAL A 19 -3.07 12.84 20.04
C VAL A 19 -3.17 11.94 21.27
N TYR A 20 -3.49 10.70 21.04
CA TYR A 20 -3.55 9.65 22.05
C TYR A 20 -2.37 8.70 21.88
N LYS A 21 -1.89 8.13 22.99
CA LYS A 21 -0.83 7.14 23.00
C LYS A 21 -1.22 5.91 23.81
N HIS A 22 -0.99 4.72 23.26
CA HIS A 22 -1.26 3.49 23.98
C HIS A 22 -0.19 3.23 25.04
N SER A 23 -0.60 3.07 26.31
CA SER A 23 0.30 2.98 27.48
C SER A 23 1.30 1.81 27.41
N LYS A 24 0.94 0.70 26.75
CA LYS A 24 1.78 -0.50 26.67
C LYS A 24 2.59 -0.58 25.37
N PHE A 25 1.98 -0.22 24.24
CA PHE A 25 2.57 -0.46 22.91
C PHE A 25 3.12 0.78 22.24
N ASN A 26 3.00 1.94 22.90
CA ASN A 26 3.46 3.23 22.38
C ASN A 26 2.84 3.66 21.02
N THR A 27 1.83 2.93 20.57
CA THR A 27 1.09 3.23 19.35
C THR A 27 0.34 4.55 19.49
N GLN A 28 0.34 5.37 18.46
CA GLN A 28 -0.39 6.63 18.43
C GLN A 28 -1.76 6.44 17.77
N HIS A 29 -2.73 7.18 18.28
CA HIS A 29 -4.01 7.42 17.65
C HIS A 29 -4.24 8.92 17.57
N ILE A 30 -4.54 9.43 16.39
CA ILE A 30 -4.83 10.83 16.16
C ILE A 30 -6.32 10.94 15.85
N HIS A 31 -7.03 11.73 16.66
CA HIS A 31 -8.41 12.06 16.42
C HIS A 31 -8.51 13.52 15.96
N LEU A 32 -9.15 13.72 14.81
CA LEU A 32 -9.44 15.04 14.25
C LEU A 32 -10.92 15.31 14.43
N ASP A 33 -11.25 16.15 15.42
CA ASP A 33 -12.62 16.54 15.74
C ASP A 33 -12.97 17.79 14.95
N ALA A 34 -13.91 17.67 14.02
CA ALA A 34 -14.36 18.72 13.12
C ALA A 34 -15.90 18.69 13.02
N ASP A 35 -16.49 19.85 12.81
CA ASP A 35 -17.92 19.97 12.51
C ASP A 35 -18.18 19.58 11.03
N ASN A 36 -18.15 18.26 10.78
CA ASN A 36 -18.32 17.67 9.45
C ASN A 36 -19.03 16.32 9.56
N ASP A 37 -19.97 16.07 8.67
CA ASP A 37 -20.68 14.80 8.58
C ASP A 37 -19.79 13.64 8.07
N GLU A 38 -18.72 13.95 7.37
CA GLU A 38 -17.77 12.97 6.84
C GLU A 38 -16.98 12.30 7.96
N LYS A 39 -17.10 10.99 8.05
CA LYS A 39 -16.37 10.15 9.01
C LYS A 39 -15.26 9.44 8.27
N VAL A 40 -14.03 9.75 8.66
CA VAL A 40 -12.82 9.19 8.04
C VAL A 40 -12.12 8.28 9.03
N PHE A 41 -11.67 7.13 8.54
CA PHE A 41 -10.75 6.26 9.26
C PHE A 41 -9.54 5.97 8.38
N MET A 42 -8.39 5.89 9.00
CA MET A 42 -7.16 5.42 8.37
C MET A 42 -6.31 4.64 9.38
N VAL A 43 -5.93 3.44 9.03
CA VAL A 43 -4.82 2.75 9.69
C VAL A 43 -3.61 2.78 8.78
N ALA A 44 -2.46 3.14 9.34
CA ALA A 44 -1.21 3.22 8.60
C ALA A 44 -0.11 2.42 9.31
N PHE A 45 0.68 1.71 8.52
CA PHE A 45 1.83 0.92 8.95
C PHE A 45 3.10 1.52 8.38
N ARG A 46 4.15 1.51 9.17
CA ARG A 46 5.47 1.84 8.69
C ARG A 46 6.04 0.63 7.96
N THR A 47 6.14 0.71 6.62
CA THR A 47 6.62 -0.35 5.74
C THR A 47 7.86 0.12 5.00
N ILE A 48 9.02 -0.05 5.65
CA ILE A 48 10.32 0.39 5.12
C ILE A 48 10.81 -0.68 4.13
N PRO A 49 10.97 -0.37 2.84
CA PRO A 49 11.49 -1.31 1.86
C PRO A 49 13.01 -1.46 2.00
N GLU A 50 13.52 -2.65 1.74
CA GLU A 50 14.95 -2.94 1.62
C GLU A 50 15.39 -3.03 0.15
N ASP A 51 14.43 -3.13 -0.77
CA ASP A 51 14.64 -3.23 -2.21
C ASP A 51 13.41 -2.77 -3.00
N SER A 52 13.44 -2.92 -4.33
CA SER A 52 12.34 -2.57 -5.23
C SER A 52 11.49 -3.78 -5.66
N THR A 53 11.45 -4.87 -4.88
CA THR A 53 10.63 -6.05 -5.20
C THR A 53 9.13 -5.82 -5.01
N GLY A 54 8.75 -4.80 -4.24
CA GLY A 54 7.35 -4.42 -4.03
C GLY A 54 6.60 -5.27 -3.02
N VAL A 55 7.30 -5.88 -2.07
CA VAL A 55 6.67 -6.73 -1.04
C VAL A 55 5.56 -6.00 -0.31
N ALA A 56 5.77 -4.73 0.09
CA ALA A 56 4.77 -3.95 0.81
C ALA A 56 3.52 -3.67 -0.06
N HIS A 57 3.69 -3.39 -1.35
CA HIS A 57 2.61 -3.14 -2.29
C HIS A 57 1.79 -4.41 -2.58
N ILE A 58 2.48 -5.53 -2.82
CA ILE A 58 1.81 -6.83 -3.00
C ILE A 58 1.07 -7.22 -1.72
N LEU A 59 1.65 -6.96 -0.54
CA LEU A 59 0.99 -7.23 0.74
C LEU A 59 -0.23 -6.33 0.95
N GLU A 60 -0.20 -5.08 0.52
CA GLU A 60 -1.36 -4.18 0.51
C GLU A 60 -2.52 -4.81 -0.24
N HIS A 61 -2.31 -5.23 -1.49
CA HIS A 61 -3.33 -5.87 -2.31
C HIS A 61 -3.83 -7.19 -1.69
N THR A 62 -2.91 -8.09 -1.35
CA THR A 62 -3.27 -9.42 -0.83
C THR A 62 -3.95 -9.38 0.53
N SER A 63 -3.68 -8.38 1.37
CA SER A 63 -4.37 -8.22 2.65
C SER A 63 -5.86 -7.91 2.49
N LEU A 64 -6.26 -7.33 1.36
CA LEU A 64 -7.65 -6.98 1.05
C LEU A 64 -8.42 -8.10 0.35
N CYS A 65 -7.75 -9.19 -0.04
CA CYS A 65 -8.37 -10.33 -0.74
C CYS A 65 -9.19 -11.26 0.16
N GLY A 66 -9.10 -11.10 1.47
CA GLY A 66 -9.86 -11.86 2.46
C GLY A 66 -9.17 -11.90 3.81
N SER A 67 -9.96 -12.05 4.86
CA SER A 67 -9.47 -11.97 6.24
C SER A 67 -10.05 -13.08 7.12
N ALA A 68 -9.61 -13.16 8.37
CA ALA A 68 -10.04 -14.19 9.30
C ALA A 68 -11.56 -14.18 9.55
N LYS A 69 -12.14 -12.99 9.72
CA LYS A 69 -13.57 -12.81 9.96
C LYS A 69 -14.38 -12.79 8.66
N TYR A 70 -13.78 -12.34 7.57
CA TYR A 70 -14.39 -12.26 6.25
C TYR A 70 -13.63 -13.16 5.25
N PRO A 71 -13.77 -14.50 5.36
CA PRO A 71 -13.05 -15.47 4.53
C PRO A 71 -13.70 -15.62 3.15
N VAL A 72 -14.09 -14.51 2.57
CA VAL A 72 -14.66 -14.40 1.22
C VAL A 72 -13.63 -13.78 0.29
N ARG A 73 -13.76 -14.05 -0.99
CA ARG A 73 -12.89 -13.44 -1.98
C ARG A 73 -13.25 -11.96 -2.16
N ASP A 74 -12.24 -11.11 -2.14
CA ASP A 74 -12.30 -9.68 -2.46
C ASP A 74 -13.36 -8.89 -1.66
N PRO A 75 -13.40 -8.99 -0.31
CA PRO A 75 -14.38 -8.26 0.50
C PRO A 75 -14.28 -6.75 0.29
N PHE A 76 -13.09 -6.22 0.00
CA PHE A 76 -12.85 -4.82 -0.31
C PHE A 76 -13.62 -4.37 -1.56
N PHE A 77 -13.51 -5.07 -2.69
CA PHE A 77 -14.25 -4.75 -3.92
C PHE A 77 -15.77 -4.94 -3.78
N MET A 78 -16.17 -5.86 -2.92
CA MET A 78 -17.59 -6.00 -2.58
C MET A 78 -18.12 -4.76 -1.84
N MET A 79 -17.34 -4.23 -0.89
CA MET A 79 -17.70 -3.05 -0.11
C MET A 79 -17.70 -1.78 -0.96
N ILE A 80 -16.73 -1.57 -1.86
CA ILE A 80 -16.73 -0.44 -2.82
C ILE A 80 -18.06 -0.33 -3.56
N ARG A 81 -18.65 -1.46 -3.95
CA ARG A 81 -19.89 -1.48 -4.74
C ARG A 81 -21.17 -1.43 -3.93
N ARG A 82 -21.11 -1.76 -2.63
CA ARG A 82 -22.32 -2.01 -1.81
C ARG A 82 -22.43 -1.14 -0.58
N SER A 83 -21.36 -0.51 -0.14
CA SER A 83 -21.37 0.43 0.96
C SER A 83 -21.78 1.83 0.51
N LEU A 84 -22.04 2.70 1.47
CA LEU A 84 -22.33 4.12 1.25
C LEU A 84 -21.05 4.97 1.38
N ASN A 85 -19.92 4.38 1.03
CA ASN A 85 -18.64 5.06 1.10
C ASN A 85 -18.62 6.29 0.17
N SER A 86 -17.99 7.35 0.64
CA SER A 86 -17.59 8.50 -0.17
C SER A 86 -16.15 8.34 -0.68
N PHE A 87 -15.37 7.53 0.02
CA PHE A 87 -13.99 7.18 -0.36
C PHE A 87 -13.60 5.82 0.22
N MET A 88 -12.97 4.97 -0.59
CA MET A 88 -12.31 3.74 -0.15
C MET A 88 -11.06 3.52 -0.98
N ASN A 89 -9.92 3.28 -0.33
CA ASN A 89 -8.69 2.97 -1.03
C ASN A 89 -7.69 2.25 -0.10
N ALA A 90 -6.55 1.88 -0.68
CA ALA A 90 -5.33 1.54 0.01
C ALA A 90 -4.16 2.22 -0.71
N PHE A 91 -3.07 2.49 -0.02
CA PHE A 91 -1.90 3.17 -0.56
C PHE A 91 -0.63 2.56 -0.02
N THR A 92 0.33 2.31 -0.88
CA THR A 92 1.72 2.05 -0.50
C THR A 92 2.61 3.16 -1.03
N SER A 93 3.33 3.79 -0.13
CA SER A 93 4.31 4.85 -0.41
C SER A 93 5.73 4.36 -0.10
N SER A 94 6.69 5.28 -0.09
CA SER A 94 8.11 4.95 0.07
C SER A 94 8.48 4.30 1.40
N ASP A 95 7.71 4.53 2.48
CA ASP A 95 8.01 4.01 3.82
C ASP A 95 6.76 3.73 4.68
N TRP A 96 5.58 3.81 4.08
CA TRP A 96 4.31 3.51 4.76
C TRP A 96 3.28 2.89 3.83
N THR A 97 2.38 2.11 4.42
CA THR A 97 1.18 1.56 3.77
C THR A 97 -0.04 1.94 4.59
N ALA A 98 -1.09 2.44 3.97
CA ALA A 98 -2.28 2.89 4.66
C ALA A 98 -3.57 2.40 4.01
N TYR A 99 -4.58 2.21 4.84
CA TYR A 99 -5.91 1.73 4.47
C TYR A 99 -6.95 2.75 4.93
N PRO A 100 -7.26 3.79 4.13
CA PRO A 100 -8.25 4.80 4.43
C PRO A 100 -9.62 4.45 3.87
N PHE A 101 -10.66 4.88 4.58
CA PHE A 101 -12.00 5.00 4.03
C PHE A 101 -12.74 6.21 4.63
N ALA A 102 -13.79 6.66 3.93
CA ALA A 102 -14.68 7.71 4.39
C ALA A 102 -16.14 7.40 4.06
N THR A 103 -17.05 7.81 4.91
CA THR A 103 -18.50 7.72 4.70
C THR A 103 -19.25 8.70 5.61
N GLN A 104 -20.40 9.18 5.17
CA GLN A 104 -21.28 10.02 6.01
C GLN A 104 -22.24 9.19 6.87
N ASN A 105 -22.37 7.89 6.61
CA ASN A 105 -23.34 7.02 7.29
C ASN A 105 -22.71 6.29 8.49
N ASN A 106 -23.28 6.45 9.67
CA ASN A 106 -22.77 5.84 10.91
C ASN A 106 -22.76 4.31 10.92
N LYS A 107 -23.76 3.68 10.29
CA LYS A 107 -23.82 2.21 10.22
C LYS A 107 -22.78 1.68 9.23
N ASP A 108 -22.66 2.35 8.11
CA ASP A 108 -21.69 2.00 7.09
C ASP A 108 -20.25 2.19 7.61
N PHE A 109 -19.99 3.28 8.35
CA PHE A 109 -18.69 3.50 9.02
C PHE A 109 -18.28 2.31 9.89
N LYS A 110 -19.20 1.78 10.70
CA LYS A 110 -18.93 0.61 11.56
C LYS A 110 -18.66 -0.64 10.74
N ASN A 111 -19.41 -0.85 9.66
CA ASN A 111 -19.21 -1.99 8.76
C ASN A 111 -17.86 -1.91 8.05
N LEU A 112 -17.51 -0.76 7.51
CA LEU A 112 -16.22 -0.51 6.85
C LEU A 112 -15.06 -0.65 7.83
N LEU A 113 -15.20 -0.08 9.03
CA LEU A 113 -14.18 -0.21 10.08
C LEU A 113 -13.90 -1.66 10.43
N ASP A 114 -14.95 -2.47 10.60
CA ASP A 114 -14.82 -3.89 10.94
C ASP A 114 -14.10 -4.67 9.83
N VAL A 115 -14.45 -4.44 8.56
CA VAL A 115 -13.79 -5.08 7.42
C VAL A 115 -12.34 -4.63 7.28
N TYR A 116 -12.07 -3.31 7.35
CA TYR A 116 -10.72 -2.77 7.17
C TYR A 116 -9.75 -3.21 8.27
N VAL A 117 -10.20 -3.16 9.53
CA VAL A 117 -9.37 -3.58 10.66
C VAL A 117 -9.06 -5.08 10.57
N ASP A 118 -10.07 -5.90 10.26
CA ASP A 118 -9.83 -7.34 10.13
C ASP A 118 -8.90 -7.66 8.95
N SER A 119 -9.09 -7.02 7.81
CA SER A 119 -8.22 -7.20 6.63
C SER A 119 -6.78 -6.74 6.91
N ALA A 120 -6.59 -5.59 7.55
CA ALA A 120 -5.25 -5.05 7.80
C ALA A 120 -4.46 -5.83 8.87
N PHE A 121 -5.14 -6.43 9.88
CA PHE A 121 -4.47 -7.10 10.99
C PHE A 121 -4.55 -8.62 10.95
N PHE A 122 -5.51 -9.20 10.23
CA PHE A 122 -5.75 -10.63 10.17
C PHE A 122 -6.02 -11.12 8.74
N PRO A 123 -5.19 -10.70 7.74
CA PRO A 123 -5.36 -11.14 6.36
C PRO A 123 -5.13 -12.65 6.24
N ARG A 124 -5.77 -13.29 5.27
CA ARG A 124 -5.59 -14.72 4.99
C ARG A 124 -4.26 -15.02 4.31
N LEU A 125 -3.78 -14.12 3.45
CA LEU A 125 -2.55 -14.26 2.67
C LEU A 125 -2.48 -15.59 1.91
N ASP A 126 -3.54 -15.92 1.17
CA ASP A 126 -3.61 -17.14 0.38
C ASP A 126 -2.58 -17.09 -0.77
N PRO A 127 -1.82 -18.18 -1.04
CA PRO A 127 -0.89 -18.23 -2.16
C PRO A 127 -1.54 -17.96 -3.53
N LEU A 128 -2.82 -18.27 -3.71
CA LEU A 128 -3.55 -17.96 -4.94
C LEU A 128 -3.82 -16.45 -5.08
N ASP A 129 -4.09 -15.75 -3.98
CA ASP A 129 -4.22 -14.30 -3.97
C ASP A 129 -2.88 -13.65 -4.33
N PHE A 130 -1.76 -14.15 -3.80
CA PHE A 130 -0.43 -13.69 -4.23
C PHE A 130 -0.20 -13.92 -5.73
N SER A 131 -0.55 -15.08 -6.25
CA SER A 131 -0.38 -15.38 -7.68
C SER A 131 -1.21 -14.47 -8.58
N GLN A 132 -2.36 -14.00 -8.10
CA GLN A 132 -3.22 -13.06 -8.81
C GLN A 132 -2.72 -11.62 -8.67
N GLU A 133 -2.52 -11.16 -7.43
CA GLU A 133 -2.21 -9.77 -7.13
C GLU A 133 -0.73 -9.42 -7.38
N GLY A 134 0.19 -10.27 -6.95
CA GLY A 134 1.62 -10.04 -7.11
C GLY A 134 2.08 -10.33 -8.53
N HIS A 135 2.58 -11.54 -8.74
CA HIS A 135 2.99 -12.00 -10.07
C HIS A 135 2.99 -13.53 -10.17
N ARG A 136 2.85 -14.02 -11.39
CA ARG A 136 2.98 -15.42 -11.78
C ARG A 136 3.55 -15.55 -13.19
N LEU A 137 4.09 -16.72 -13.50
CA LEU A 137 4.53 -17.05 -14.84
C LEU A 137 3.41 -17.79 -15.57
N GLU A 138 3.10 -17.37 -16.78
CA GLU A 138 2.17 -18.02 -17.69
C GLU A 138 2.83 -18.24 -19.05
N ILE A 139 2.36 -19.27 -19.77
CA ILE A 139 2.70 -19.47 -21.18
C ILE A 139 1.56 -18.90 -22.00
N ASP A 140 1.87 -17.99 -22.91
CA ASP A 140 0.88 -17.40 -23.81
C ASP A 140 0.46 -18.34 -24.95
N SER A 141 -0.44 -17.89 -25.82
CA SER A 141 -0.92 -18.66 -26.98
C SER A 141 0.13 -18.91 -28.06
N GLU A 142 1.31 -18.27 -27.96
CA GLU A 142 2.44 -18.42 -28.87
C GLU A 142 3.61 -19.21 -28.24
N ASP A 143 3.35 -19.93 -27.15
CA ASP A 143 4.34 -20.66 -26.33
C ASP A 143 5.45 -19.77 -25.74
N LYS A 144 5.17 -18.47 -25.52
CA LYS A 144 6.10 -17.55 -24.87
C LYS A 144 5.81 -17.42 -23.39
N LEU A 145 6.86 -17.34 -22.60
CA LEU A 145 6.75 -17.12 -21.17
C LEU A 145 6.42 -15.65 -20.88
N GLU A 146 5.31 -15.42 -20.20
CA GLU A 146 4.85 -14.09 -19.75
C GLU A 146 4.77 -14.02 -18.23
N ILE A 147 5.00 -12.80 -17.70
CA ILE A 147 4.75 -12.47 -16.30
C ILE A 147 3.42 -11.73 -16.23
N LYS A 148 2.52 -12.22 -15.38
CA LYS A 148 1.21 -11.61 -15.12
C LYS A 148 1.00 -11.40 -13.63
N GLY A 149 0.25 -10.37 -13.26
CA GLY A 149 -0.14 -10.01 -11.91
C GLY A 149 -0.72 -8.62 -11.89
N VAL A 150 -1.58 -8.32 -10.91
CA VAL A 150 -2.23 -7.01 -10.82
C VAL A 150 -1.20 -5.93 -10.53
N VAL A 151 -0.45 -6.05 -9.44
CA VAL A 151 0.60 -5.10 -9.04
C VAL A 151 1.70 -5.00 -10.11
N PHE A 152 2.10 -6.14 -10.69
CA PHE A 152 3.08 -6.14 -11.79
C PHE A 152 2.61 -5.32 -12.98
N ASN A 153 1.36 -5.52 -13.43
CA ASN A 153 0.81 -4.80 -14.57
C ASN A 153 0.56 -3.32 -14.27
N GLU A 154 0.12 -2.99 -13.06
CA GLU A 154 -0.02 -1.62 -12.58
C GLU A 154 1.30 -0.87 -12.63
N MET A 155 2.34 -1.42 -12.04
CA MET A 155 3.66 -0.81 -12.03
C MET A 155 4.30 -0.74 -13.41
N LYS A 156 4.07 -1.74 -14.26
CA LYS A 156 4.48 -1.70 -15.67
C LYS A 156 3.77 -0.56 -16.41
N GLY A 157 2.49 -0.33 -16.13
CA GLY A 157 1.72 0.78 -16.67
C GLY A 157 2.24 2.13 -16.17
N ALA A 158 2.41 2.29 -14.86
CA ALA A 158 2.97 3.50 -14.27
C ALA A 158 4.34 3.85 -14.86
N MET A 159 5.26 2.88 -14.92
CA MET A 159 6.60 3.07 -15.46
C MET A 159 6.64 3.21 -17.00
N SER A 160 5.52 3.15 -17.70
CA SER A 160 5.46 3.51 -19.12
C SER A 160 5.42 5.03 -19.36
N SER A 161 5.09 5.81 -18.32
CA SER A 161 5.09 7.27 -18.36
C SER A 161 6.51 7.83 -18.29
N PRO A 162 6.94 8.71 -19.23
CA PRO A 162 8.25 9.35 -19.18
C PRO A 162 8.47 10.19 -17.91
N THR A 163 7.40 10.80 -17.38
CA THR A 163 7.46 11.59 -16.15
C THR A 163 7.74 10.70 -14.94
N ASP A 164 7.08 9.55 -14.85
CA ASP A 164 7.29 8.62 -13.74
C ASP A 164 8.67 7.99 -13.80
N GLN A 165 9.16 7.66 -15.00
CA GLN A 165 10.55 7.23 -15.21
C GLN A 165 11.56 8.28 -14.77
N LEU A 166 11.32 9.57 -15.09
CA LEU A 166 12.16 10.67 -14.66
C LEU A 166 12.17 10.81 -13.13
N TRP A 167 11.00 10.82 -12.50
CA TRP A 167 10.89 10.90 -11.04
C TRP A 167 11.58 9.73 -10.35
N HIS A 168 11.38 8.51 -10.86
CA HIS A 168 12.06 7.32 -10.31
C HIS A 168 13.59 7.44 -10.48
N GLY A 169 14.06 7.90 -11.65
CA GLY A 169 15.49 8.14 -11.89
C GLY A 169 16.08 9.17 -10.94
N ILE A 170 15.38 10.30 -10.75
CA ILE A 170 15.76 11.35 -9.79
C ILE A 170 15.82 10.79 -8.38
N SER A 171 14.77 10.11 -7.92
CA SER A 171 14.71 9.53 -6.57
C SER A 171 15.81 8.53 -6.32
N LYS A 172 16.08 7.66 -7.29
CA LYS A 172 17.12 6.64 -7.22
C LYS A 172 18.53 7.24 -7.07
N HIS A 173 18.82 8.37 -7.71
CA HIS A 173 20.17 8.95 -7.72
C HIS A 173 20.39 10.07 -6.72
N LEU A 174 19.33 10.80 -6.32
CA LEU A 174 19.46 11.87 -5.33
C LEU A 174 19.26 11.40 -3.89
N PHE A 175 18.56 10.27 -3.68
CA PHE A 175 18.17 9.81 -2.36
C PHE A 175 18.66 8.38 -2.08
N GLU A 176 19.88 8.05 -2.49
CA GLU A 176 20.45 6.69 -2.43
C GLU A 176 20.45 6.07 -1.03
N GLU A 177 20.59 6.89 0.03
CA GLU A 177 20.61 6.42 1.42
C GLU A 177 19.24 6.44 2.11
N THR A 178 18.15 6.66 1.35
CA THR A 178 16.79 6.76 1.90
C THR A 178 15.84 5.76 1.26
N THR A 179 14.67 5.60 1.87
CA THR A 179 13.59 4.74 1.32
C THR A 179 13.08 5.21 -0.05
N TYR A 180 13.29 6.48 -0.40
CA TYR A 180 12.94 7.04 -1.71
C TYR A 180 13.78 6.50 -2.87
N HIS A 181 14.91 5.85 -2.57
CA HIS A 181 15.71 5.14 -3.56
C HIS A 181 14.95 3.97 -4.20
N HIS A 182 14.07 3.33 -3.42
CA HIS A 182 13.33 2.15 -3.85
C HIS A 182 12.02 2.54 -4.54
N ASN A 183 11.64 1.74 -5.53
CA ASN A 183 10.32 1.79 -6.15
C ASN A 183 9.34 0.89 -5.36
N SER A 184 8.06 1.26 -5.29
CA SER A 184 7.00 0.48 -4.64
C SER A 184 6.65 -0.83 -5.38
N GLY A 185 7.36 -1.14 -6.45
CA GLY A 185 7.42 -2.38 -6.84
C GLY A 185 7.19 -3.24 -7.92
N CYS A 186 7.41 -4.50 -7.75
CA CYS A 186 7.13 -5.66 -8.59
C CYS A 186 7.65 -5.60 -10.05
N LEU A 187 8.55 -4.66 -10.39
CA LEU A 187 9.22 -4.66 -11.68
C LEU A 187 10.44 -5.58 -11.60
N LEU A 188 10.28 -6.83 -12.01
CA LEU A 188 11.31 -7.87 -11.92
C LEU A 188 12.59 -7.53 -12.70
N TYR A 189 12.54 -6.60 -13.63
CA TYR A 189 13.70 -6.09 -14.36
C TYR A 189 14.41 -4.91 -13.69
N THR A 190 13.91 -4.37 -12.59
CA THR A 190 14.64 -3.38 -11.78
C THR A 190 15.61 -4.02 -10.79
N SER A 191 15.43 -5.31 -10.49
CA SER A 191 16.44 -6.10 -9.78
C SER A 191 17.58 -6.43 -10.75
N PRO A 192 18.85 -6.15 -10.39
CA PRO A 192 19.96 -6.49 -11.27
C PRO A 192 19.96 -7.99 -11.55
N SER A 193 19.71 -8.35 -12.80
CA SER A 193 19.78 -9.77 -13.20
C SER A 193 21.22 -10.29 -13.03
N PRO A 194 21.42 -11.58 -12.84
CA PRO A 194 22.77 -12.15 -12.88
C PRO A 194 23.54 -11.83 -14.17
N ARG A 195 22.84 -11.48 -15.25
CA ARG A 195 23.43 -10.99 -16.50
C ARG A 195 23.99 -9.57 -16.37
N ASP A 196 23.28 -8.67 -15.67
CA ASP A 196 23.71 -7.28 -15.52
C ASP A 196 25.00 -7.19 -14.69
N LYS A 197 25.13 -8.07 -13.69
CA LYS A 197 26.37 -8.21 -12.91
C LYS A 197 27.56 -8.74 -13.73
N ARG A 198 27.31 -9.46 -14.82
CA ARG A 198 28.38 -9.93 -15.74
C ARG A 198 28.82 -8.86 -16.73
N GLN A 199 27.92 -8.00 -17.18
CA GLN A 199 28.26 -6.88 -18.05
C GLN A 199 29.10 -5.81 -17.34
N SER A 200 28.90 -5.58 -16.06
CA SER A 200 29.71 -4.63 -15.27
C SER A 200 31.13 -5.12 -15.00
N ARG A 201 31.50 -6.34 -15.40
CA ARG A 201 32.84 -6.93 -15.24
C ARG A 201 33.65 -7.03 -16.55
N MET A 202 33.16 -6.48 -17.65
CA MET A 202 34.00 -6.34 -18.83
C MET A 202 35.00 -5.19 -18.62
N PRO A 203 36.31 -5.44 -18.61
CA PRO A 203 37.29 -4.37 -18.61
C PRO A 203 37.07 -3.54 -19.88
N SER A 204 37.04 -2.22 -19.76
CA SER A 204 37.22 -1.36 -20.90
C SER A 204 38.55 -1.71 -21.54
N SER A 205 38.53 -2.44 -22.63
CA SER A 205 39.70 -2.59 -23.47
C SER A 205 40.08 -1.23 -24.02
N ALA A 206 41.33 -0.87 -23.74
CA ALA A 206 42.03 0.32 -24.22
C ALA A 206 41.96 0.48 -25.72
#